data_70c5105d466a9cd70461e094a3b99387
#
_entry.id   70c5105d466a9cd70461e094a3b99387
#
_cell.length_a   1.000
_cell.length_b   1.000
_cell.length_c   1.000
_cell.angle_alpha   90.00
_cell.angle_beta   90.00
_cell.angle_gamma   90.00
#
_symmetry.space_group_name_H-M   'P 1'
#
loop_
_entity.id
_entity.type
_entity.pdbx_description
1 polymer ?
#
loop_
_entity_poly.entity_id
_entity_poly.type
_entity_poly.pdbx_seq_one_letter_code
_entity_poly.pdbx_strand_id
1 'polypeptide(L)'
;MANEVNSWAEKETNGLVKELLPAGSVDSTTRLIFANALYFKGAWNEKFDASITKDHDFHLLDGNSVKVPFMTSKKKQFIRPFDGFKVLGLPYKQGEDKRQFTMYFFLPDAKDGLPALAEKLASESGFLERKLPNHRLEVGDFRIPRFKISFGFEASDVLKELGVVLPFTVGGLTEMVESPVGQNLCVSDIFHKSFIEVNEEGTEAAAATAATIMLRSALSSSKIDFVADHPFLFLIREDLTGTVLFMGQVLDPRAG
;
A
#
# COMPACT_ATOMS: atom_id res chain seq x y z
N MET A 1 -4.20 -5.17 29.59
CA MET A 1 -4.94 -5.45 28.33
C MET A 1 -4.39 -4.66 27.13
N ALA A 2 -4.45 -3.31 27.04
CA ALA A 2 -3.92 -2.60 25.85
C ALA A 2 -2.44 -2.95 25.56
N ASN A 3 -1.58 -2.99 26.57
CA ASN A 3 -0.18 -3.38 26.43
C ASN A 3 0.01 -4.82 25.93
N GLU A 4 -0.86 -5.74 26.29
CA GLU A 4 -0.78 -7.14 25.82
C GLU A 4 -1.12 -7.23 24.33
N VAL A 5 -2.17 -6.50 23.90
CA VAL A 5 -2.55 -6.41 22.49
C VAL A 5 -1.45 -5.73 21.68
N ASN A 6 -0.88 -4.64 22.18
CA ASN A 6 0.23 -3.95 21.53
C ASN A 6 1.48 -4.84 21.44
N SER A 7 1.82 -5.57 22.50
CA SER A 7 2.94 -6.54 22.50
C SER A 7 2.69 -7.70 21.53
N TRP A 8 1.45 -8.19 21.45
CA TRP A 8 1.07 -9.19 20.47
C TRP A 8 1.24 -8.65 19.04
N ALA A 9 0.69 -7.47 18.74
CA ALA A 9 0.81 -6.85 17.42
C ALA A 9 2.28 -6.62 17.03
N GLU A 10 3.10 -6.12 17.94
CA GLU A 10 4.54 -5.94 17.72
C GLU A 10 5.24 -7.27 17.41
N LYS A 11 4.94 -8.32 18.15
CA LYS A 11 5.51 -9.65 17.93
C LYS A 11 5.10 -10.24 16.58
N GLU A 12 3.81 -10.25 16.26
CA GLU A 12 3.28 -10.85 15.03
C GLU A 12 3.67 -10.04 13.77
N THR A 13 4.01 -8.76 13.92
CA THR A 13 4.47 -7.90 12.82
C THR A 13 5.99 -7.67 12.84
N ASN A 14 6.77 -8.49 13.55
CA ASN A 14 8.23 -8.36 13.63
C ASN A 14 8.71 -6.96 14.07
N GLY A 15 7.99 -6.31 14.98
CA GLY A 15 8.32 -4.98 15.49
C GLY A 15 7.85 -3.81 14.62
N LEU A 16 7.11 -4.06 13.55
CA LEU A 16 6.66 -3.02 12.61
C LEU A 16 5.44 -2.25 13.10
N VAL A 17 4.54 -2.91 13.82
CA VAL A 17 3.34 -2.29 14.42
C VAL A 17 3.45 -2.37 15.94
N LYS A 18 3.89 -1.27 16.58
CA LYS A 18 4.15 -1.25 18.04
C LYS A 18 2.96 -0.77 18.86
N GLU A 19 2.18 0.17 18.36
CA GLU A 19 1.06 0.79 19.07
C GLU A 19 -0.21 0.65 18.23
N LEU A 20 -0.83 -0.53 18.29
CA LEU A 20 -2.10 -0.80 17.61
C LEU A 20 -3.26 -0.12 18.35
N LEU A 21 -3.24 -0.21 19.67
CA LEU A 21 -4.23 0.42 20.56
C LEU A 21 -3.62 1.66 21.22
N PRO A 22 -4.24 2.84 21.06
CA PRO A 22 -3.83 4.06 21.74
C PRO A 22 -3.93 3.93 23.27
N ALA A 23 -3.17 4.73 24.00
CA ALA A 23 -3.28 4.81 25.44
C ALA A 23 -4.69 5.27 25.85
N GLY A 24 -5.32 4.57 26.78
CA GLY A 24 -6.67 4.90 27.25
C GLY A 24 -7.82 4.34 26.41
N SER A 25 -7.56 3.67 25.30
CA SER A 25 -8.61 3.02 24.48
C SER A 25 -9.26 1.79 25.12
N VAL A 26 -8.68 1.31 26.22
CA VAL A 26 -9.19 0.14 26.96
C VAL A 26 -9.32 0.47 28.43
N ASP A 27 -10.50 0.28 29.00
CA ASP A 27 -10.81 0.51 30.41
C ASP A 27 -11.50 -0.69 31.08
N SER A 28 -12.01 -0.49 32.30
CA SER A 28 -12.70 -1.54 33.08
C SER A 28 -14.05 -1.96 32.48
N THR A 29 -14.61 -1.18 31.58
CA THR A 29 -15.91 -1.47 30.91
C THR A 29 -15.70 -2.22 29.59
N THR A 30 -14.49 -2.20 29.02
CA THR A 30 -14.15 -2.89 27.77
C THR A 30 -14.33 -4.40 27.91
N ARG A 31 -15.09 -5.01 27.01
CA ARG A 31 -15.38 -6.45 26.96
C ARG A 31 -14.87 -7.11 25.69
N LEU A 32 -14.79 -6.36 24.59
CA LEU A 32 -14.36 -6.84 23.28
C LEU A 32 -13.54 -5.77 22.59
N ILE A 33 -12.45 -6.16 21.94
CA ILE A 33 -11.59 -5.27 21.15
C ILE A 33 -11.54 -5.81 19.74
N PHE A 34 -11.88 -4.97 18.76
CA PHE A 34 -11.63 -5.22 17.37
C PHE A 34 -10.41 -4.42 16.93
N ALA A 35 -9.36 -5.14 16.52
CA ALA A 35 -8.12 -4.54 16.09
C ALA A 35 -7.54 -5.31 14.91
N ASN A 36 -7.03 -4.59 13.91
CA ASN A 36 -6.39 -5.15 12.73
C ASN A 36 -4.99 -4.55 12.57
N ALA A 37 -3.98 -5.42 12.55
CA ALA A 37 -2.60 -5.07 12.23
C ALA A 37 -2.22 -5.73 10.91
N LEU A 38 -1.81 -4.95 9.92
CA LEU A 38 -1.51 -5.46 8.59
C LEU A 38 -0.12 -4.99 8.14
N TYR A 39 0.73 -5.93 7.72
CA TYR A 39 1.94 -5.65 6.98
C TYR A 39 2.07 -6.60 5.80
N PHE A 40 2.77 -6.17 4.77
CA PHE A 40 3.07 -6.99 3.61
C PHE A 40 4.58 -7.12 3.44
N LYS A 41 5.04 -8.34 3.17
CA LYS A 41 6.44 -8.65 2.90
C LYS A 41 6.55 -9.46 1.62
N GLY A 42 7.23 -8.93 0.61
CA GLY A 42 7.43 -9.59 -0.67
C GLY A 42 8.67 -9.06 -1.38
N ALA A 43 9.50 -9.95 -1.92
CA ALA A 43 10.61 -9.57 -2.78
C ALA A 43 10.10 -9.27 -4.20
N TRP A 44 10.68 -8.27 -4.87
CA TRP A 44 10.38 -8.05 -6.29
C TRP A 44 10.76 -9.27 -7.13
N ASN A 45 9.96 -9.58 -8.12
CA ASN A 45 10.34 -10.57 -9.14
C ASN A 45 11.62 -10.14 -9.88
N GLU A 46 11.77 -8.85 -10.09
CA GLU A 46 12.97 -8.22 -10.63
C GLU A 46 13.43 -7.09 -9.70
N LYS A 47 14.44 -7.37 -8.87
CA LYS A 47 14.99 -6.40 -7.93
C LYS A 47 15.64 -5.22 -8.64
N PHE A 48 15.66 -4.08 -7.97
CA PHE A 48 16.42 -2.91 -8.37
C PHE A 48 17.89 -3.04 -7.94
N ASP A 49 18.77 -2.35 -8.65
CA ASP A 49 20.20 -2.26 -8.31
C ASP A 49 20.41 -1.07 -7.37
N ALA A 50 20.67 -1.36 -6.11
CA ALA A 50 20.91 -0.34 -5.09
C ALA A 50 22.11 0.57 -5.40
N SER A 51 23.09 0.09 -6.18
CA SER A 51 24.28 0.88 -6.52
C SER A 51 23.99 2.05 -7.47
N ILE A 52 22.84 2.03 -8.15
CA ILE A 52 22.39 3.10 -9.06
C ILE A 52 21.21 3.90 -8.51
N THR A 53 20.72 3.59 -7.30
CA THR A 53 19.76 4.42 -6.56
C THR A 53 20.42 5.77 -6.24
N LYS A 54 19.72 6.87 -6.53
CA LYS A 54 20.24 8.23 -6.33
C LYS A 54 19.15 9.14 -5.75
N ASP A 55 19.59 10.14 -5.00
CA ASP A 55 18.71 11.18 -4.49
C ASP A 55 18.26 12.12 -5.59
N HIS A 56 16.94 12.32 -5.69
CA HIS A 56 16.28 13.29 -6.55
C HIS A 56 15.22 14.05 -5.76
N ASP A 57 14.75 15.15 -6.33
CA ASP A 57 13.67 15.92 -5.74
C ASP A 57 12.32 15.22 -5.93
N PHE A 58 11.53 15.15 -4.85
CA PHE A 58 10.13 14.78 -4.84
C PHE A 58 9.31 16.03 -4.49
N HIS A 59 8.35 16.38 -5.33
CA HIS A 59 7.54 17.58 -5.22
C HIS A 59 6.29 17.32 -4.38
N LEU A 60 6.14 18.06 -3.29
CA LEU A 60 4.99 17.96 -2.39
C LEU A 60 3.81 18.77 -2.91
N LEU A 61 2.60 18.51 -2.40
CA LEU A 61 1.38 19.27 -2.77
C LEU A 61 1.42 20.74 -2.35
N ASP A 62 2.22 21.08 -1.34
CA ASP A 62 2.41 22.46 -0.87
C ASP A 62 3.36 23.29 -1.74
N GLY A 63 3.90 22.71 -2.82
CA GLY A 63 4.86 23.32 -3.72
C GLY A 63 6.32 23.19 -3.30
N ASN A 64 6.61 22.65 -2.11
CA ASN A 64 7.97 22.35 -1.68
C ASN A 64 8.50 21.10 -2.36
N SER A 65 9.82 20.90 -2.27
CA SER A 65 10.48 19.68 -2.73
C SER A 65 11.37 19.11 -1.64
N VAL A 66 11.44 17.78 -1.60
CA VAL A 66 12.27 17.04 -0.66
C VAL A 66 13.16 16.05 -1.41
N LYS A 67 14.40 15.88 -0.95
CA LYS A 67 15.32 14.89 -1.53
C LYS A 67 15.07 13.51 -0.93
N VAL A 68 14.85 12.54 -1.80
CA VAL A 68 14.66 11.14 -1.41
C VAL A 68 15.39 10.21 -2.41
N PRO A 69 15.81 9.02 -1.99
CA PRO A 69 16.43 8.05 -2.89
C PRO A 69 15.41 7.48 -3.88
N PHE A 70 15.74 7.52 -5.16
CA PHE A 70 14.95 6.93 -6.25
C PHE A 70 15.64 5.73 -6.83
N MET A 71 14.91 4.63 -6.87
CA MET A 71 15.27 3.40 -7.57
C MET A 71 15.05 3.57 -9.06
N THR A 72 15.87 2.94 -9.87
CA THR A 72 15.77 2.99 -11.34
C THR A 72 15.98 1.62 -11.99
N SER A 73 15.48 1.46 -13.20
CA SER A 73 15.66 0.25 -13.99
C SER A 73 15.70 0.59 -15.49
N LYS A 74 16.51 -0.15 -16.24
CA LYS A 74 16.56 -0.09 -17.71
C LYS A 74 15.81 -1.26 -18.37
N LYS A 75 15.18 -2.12 -17.59
CA LYS A 75 14.41 -3.27 -18.08
C LYS A 75 13.03 -2.83 -18.54
N LYS A 76 12.40 -3.60 -19.41
CA LYS A 76 10.99 -3.43 -19.77
C LYS A 76 10.12 -3.59 -18.52
N GLN A 77 9.12 -2.72 -18.36
CA GLN A 77 8.20 -2.70 -17.23
C GLN A 77 6.76 -2.92 -17.69
N PHE A 78 5.93 -3.49 -16.82
CA PHE A 78 4.49 -3.47 -17.02
C PHE A 78 4.00 -2.04 -16.81
N ILE A 79 3.83 -1.31 -17.89
CA ILE A 79 3.42 0.10 -17.85
C ILE A 79 2.36 0.37 -18.91
N ARG A 80 1.39 1.20 -18.54
CA ARG A 80 0.32 1.63 -19.46
C ARG A 80 0.00 3.10 -19.23
N PRO A 81 0.15 3.95 -20.27
CA PRO A 81 -0.28 5.35 -20.21
C PRO A 81 -1.79 5.44 -20.47
N PHE A 82 -2.41 6.42 -19.83
CA PHE A 82 -3.79 6.82 -20.02
C PHE A 82 -3.84 8.36 -20.17
N ASP A 83 -5.01 8.88 -20.44
CA ASP A 83 -5.24 10.33 -20.42
C ASP A 83 -5.19 10.84 -18.98
N GLY A 84 -4.18 11.67 -18.70
CA GLY A 84 -3.95 12.30 -17.42
C GLY A 84 -3.22 11.48 -16.36
N PHE A 85 -2.85 10.21 -16.63
CA PHE A 85 -2.07 9.39 -15.67
C PHE A 85 -1.42 8.17 -16.33
N LYS A 86 -0.48 7.55 -15.61
CA LYS A 86 0.18 6.30 -15.99
C LYS A 86 0.01 5.25 -14.89
N VAL A 87 -0.06 3.99 -15.28
CA VAL A 87 -0.07 2.86 -14.35
C VAL A 87 1.15 1.98 -14.57
N LEU A 88 1.87 1.70 -13.50
CA LEU A 88 3.00 0.78 -13.47
C LEU A 88 2.64 -0.42 -12.60
N GLY A 89 3.00 -1.63 -13.03
CA GLY A 89 2.92 -2.85 -12.24
C GLY A 89 4.30 -3.42 -11.94
N LEU A 90 4.58 -3.65 -10.66
CA LEU A 90 5.78 -4.34 -10.19
C LEU A 90 5.39 -5.67 -9.55
N PRO A 91 5.53 -6.80 -10.27
CA PRO A 91 5.23 -8.11 -9.71
C PRO A 91 6.19 -8.48 -8.59
N TYR A 92 5.65 -9.08 -7.55
CA TYR A 92 6.44 -9.76 -6.53
C TYR A 92 6.85 -11.16 -7.00
N LYS A 93 7.93 -11.68 -6.44
CA LYS A 93 8.35 -13.06 -6.64
C LYS A 93 7.28 -13.99 -6.10
N GLN A 94 6.82 -14.92 -6.94
CA GLN A 94 5.85 -15.93 -6.52
C GLN A 94 6.47 -16.84 -5.45
N GLY A 95 5.70 -17.11 -4.40
CA GLY A 95 6.05 -18.05 -3.34
C GLY A 95 5.78 -19.51 -3.75
N GLU A 96 5.61 -20.37 -2.75
CA GLU A 96 5.33 -21.80 -2.96
C GLU A 96 3.90 -22.07 -3.46
N ASP A 97 2.97 -21.16 -3.19
CA ASP A 97 1.59 -21.26 -3.64
C ASP A 97 1.37 -20.58 -5.00
N LYS A 98 0.14 -20.69 -5.53
CA LYS A 98 -0.21 -20.15 -6.86
C LYS A 98 -0.56 -18.66 -6.84
N ARG A 99 -0.61 -18.02 -5.66
CA ARG A 99 -0.97 -16.60 -5.55
C ARG A 99 0.08 -15.74 -6.23
N GLN A 100 -0.39 -14.71 -6.91
CA GLN A 100 0.46 -13.75 -7.61
C GLN A 100 0.13 -12.35 -7.10
N PHE A 101 1.12 -11.70 -6.54
CA PHE A 101 0.95 -10.35 -6.00
C PHE A 101 1.69 -9.36 -6.88
N THR A 102 1.06 -8.23 -7.13
CA THR A 102 1.65 -7.10 -7.86
C THR A 102 1.38 -5.80 -7.10
N MET A 103 2.41 -4.96 -6.98
CA MET A 103 2.23 -3.58 -6.57
C MET A 103 2.00 -2.72 -7.80
N TYR A 104 0.90 -2.00 -7.80
CA TYR A 104 0.54 -1.07 -8.85
C TYR A 104 0.69 0.36 -8.36
N PHE A 105 1.29 1.20 -9.21
CA PHE A 105 1.47 2.63 -8.99
C PHE A 105 0.61 3.38 -10.00
N PHE A 106 -0.20 4.30 -9.53
CA PHE A 106 -1.00 5.19 -10.35
C PHE A 106 -0.45 6.59 -10.20
N LEU A 107 0.26 7.04 -11.23
CA LEU A 107 0.96 8.32 -11.25
C LEU A 107 0.17 9.32 -12.11
N PRO A 108 -0.39 10.39 -11.55
CA PRO A 108 -0.97 11.47 -12.35
C PRO A 108 0.09 12.12 -13.24
N ASP A 109 -0.28 12.68 -14.40
CA ASP A 109 0.67 13.45 -15.21
C ASP A 109 0.90 14.86 -14.63
N ALA A 110 -0.07 15.41 -13.92
CA ALA A 110 0.03 16.69 -13.22
C ALA A 110 0.49 16.47 -11.76
N LYS A 111 1.39 17.33 -11.26
CA LYS A 111 1.96 17.23 -9.90
C LYS A 111 0.92 17.34 -8.79
N ASP A 112 -0.17 18.03 -9.03
CA ASP A 112 -1.32 18.21 -8.15
C ASP A 112 -2.51 17.29 -8.52
N GLY A 113 -2.34 16.38 -9.47
CA GLY A 113 -3.41 15.55 -10.05
C GLY A 113 -3.91 14.39 -9.16
N LEU A 114 -3.24 14.10 -8.03
CA LEU A 114 -3.60 12.95 -7.19
C LEU A 114 -5.04 13.00 -6.66
N PRO A 115 -5.59 14.12 -6.16
CA PRO A 115 -6.97 14.15 -5.67
C PRO A 115 -7.99 13.77 -6.75
N ALA A 116 -7.85 14.30 -7.96
CA ALA A 116 -8.74 13.98 -9.08
C ALA A 116 -8.63 12.51 -9.52
N LEU A 117 -7.42 11.94 -9.49
CA LEU A 117 -7.19 10.52 -9.78
C LEU A 117 -7.81 9.62 -8.71
N ALA A 118 -7.69 9.99 -7.44
CA ALA A 118 -8.30 9.25 -6.32
C ALA A 118 -9.83 9.25 -6.41
N GLU A 119 -10.44 10.41 -6.73
CA GLU A 119 -11.88 10.52 -6.96
C GLU A 119 -12.34 9.64 -8.13
N LYS A 120 -11.61 9.66 -9.24
CA LYS A 120 -11.89 8.83 -10.42
C LYS A 120 -11.83 7.34 -10.09
N LEU A 121 -10.84 6.93 -9.30
CA LEU A 121 -10.69 5.54 -8.86
C LEU A 121 -11.84 5.11 -7.94
N ALA A 122 -12.29 5.99 -7.05
CA ALA A 122 -13.40 5.71 -6.12
C ALA A 122 -14.77 5.68 -6.80
N SER A 123 -14.99 6.53 -7.81
CA SER A 123 -16.31 6.71 -8.45
C SER A 123 -16.55 5.79 -9.65
N GLU A 124 -15.51 5.37 -10.35
CA GLU A 124 -15.64 4.60 -11.59
C GLU A 124 -15.63 3.08 -11.32
N SER A 125 -16.79 2.43 -11.41
CA SER A 125 -16.90 0.98 -11.24
C SER A 125 -16.01 0.22 -12.25
N GLY A 126 -15.30 -0.80 -11.76
CA GLY A 126 -14.38 -1.63 -12.58
C GLY A 126 -13.16 -0.85 -13.10
N PHE A 127 -12.78 0.25 -12.43
CA PHE A 127 -11.60 1.04 -12.82
C PHE A 127 -10.33 0.20 -12.84
N LEU A 128 -10.08 -0.55 -11.77
CA LEU A 128 -8.87 -1.37 -11.64
C LEU A 128 -8.77 -2.41 -12.75
N GLU A 129 -9.84 -3.16 -13.02
CA GLU A 129 -9.85 -4.24 -14.00
C GLU A 129 -9.51 -3.74 -15.42
N ARG A 130 -9.89 -2.50 -15.74
CA ARG A 130 -9.67 -1.91 -17.08
C ARG A 130 -8.33 -1.19 -17.20
N LYS A 131 -7.72 -0.76 -16.09
CA LYS A 131 -6.57 0.14 -16.11
C LYS A 131 -5.24 -0.55 -15.77
N LEU A 132 -5.22 -1.80 -15.33
CA LEU A 132 -3.98 -2.47 -15.02
C LEU A 132 -3.19 -2.82 -16.29
N PRO A 133 -1.85 -2.67 -16.28
CA PRO A 133 -0.99 -3.03 -17.40
C PRO A 133 -0.86 -4.56 -17.51
N ASN A 134 -0.96 -5.09 -18.71
CA ASN A 134 -0.87 -6.53 -18.98
C ASN A 134 0.31 -6.94 -19.89
N HIS A 135 1.11 -5.97 -20.35
CA HIS A 135 2.29 -6.22 -21.16
C HIS A 135 3.43 -5.28 -20.78
N ARG A 136 4.65 -5.72 -21.07
CA ARG A 136 5.87 -4.95 -20.76
C ARG A 136 6.26 -4.07 -21.94
N LEU A 137 6.54 -2.80 -21.64
CA LEU A 137 7.03 -1.82 -22.60
C LEU A 137 8.44 -1.33 -22.22
N GLU A 138 9.15 -0.80 -23.19
CA GLU A 138 10.44 -0.12 -22.95
C GLU A 138 10.19 1.18 -22.21
N VAL A 139 11.01 1.42 -21.18
CA VAL A 139 10.97 2.66 -20.41
C VAL A 139 12.13 3.58 -20.80
N GLY A 140 11.88 4.87 -20.78
CA GLY A 140 12.86 5.92 -20.90
C GLY A 140 13.46 6.27 -19.54
N ASP A 141 13.13 7.45 -19.01
CA ASP A 141 13.43 7.80 -17.62
C ASP A 141 12.48 7.05 -16.70
N PHE A 142 13.06 6.24 -15.81
CA PHE A 142 12.29 5.40 -14.88
C PHE A 142 12.81 5.61 -13.47
N ARG A 143 11.98 6.21 -12.61
CA ARG A 143 12.32 6.51 -11.22
C ARG A 143 11.14 6.30 -10.30
N ILE A 144 11.37 5.54 -9.22
CA ILE A 144 10.40 5.30 -8.15
C ILE A 144 11.08 5.62 -6.82
N PRO A 145 10.50 6.47 -5.95
CA PRO A 145 11.09 6.76 -4.65
C PRO A 145 11.07 5.53 -3.75
N ARG A 146 12.06 5.39 -2.89
CA ARG A 146 11.92 4.56 -1.70
C ARG A 146 10.97 5.27 -0.75
N PHE A 147 10.11 4.51 -0.09
CA PHE A 147 9.21 5.07 0.91
C PHE A 147 8.88 4.06 1.99
N LYS A 148 8.49 4.58 3.14
CA LYS A 148 8.03 3.84 4.28
C LYS A 148 6.82 4.56 4.84
N ILE A 149 5.73 3.83 5.08
CA ILE A 149 4.50 4.40 5.62
C ILE A 149 4.02 3.53 6.76
N SER A 150 3.80 4.14 7.92
CA SER A 150 3.05 3.58 9.03
C SER A 150 1.78 4.41 9.17
N PHE A 151 0.63 3.77 8.99
CA PHE A 151 -0.67 4.44 9.05
C PHE A 151 -1.61 3.69 9.98
N GLY A 152 -2.29 4.42 10.83
CA GLY A 152 -3.32 3.88 11.71
C GLY A 152 -4.47 4.84 11.87
N PHE A 153 -5.68 4.31 11.98
CA PHE A 153 -6.89 5.09 12.22
C PHE A 153 -7.93 4.27 12.99
N GLU A 154 -8.84 4.99 13.60
CA GLU A 154 -10.04 4.45 14.17
C GLU A 154 -11.11 4.37 13.06
N ALA A 155 -11.64 3.17 12.81
CA ALA A 155 -12.45 2.89 11.62
C ALA A 155 -13.96 2.98 11.88
N SER A 156 -14.42 3.14 13.12
CA SER A 156 -15.84 3.01 13.49
C SER A 156 -16.71 4.02 12.80
N ASP A 157 -16.28 5.28 12.72
CA ASP A 157 -17.10 6.34 12.11
C ASP A 157 -17.19 6.15 10.60
N VAL A 158 -16.09 5.80 9.94
CA VAL A 158 -16.09 5.46 8.51
C VAL A 158 -17.01 4.29 8.22
N LEU A 159 -16.99 3.24 9.04
CA LEU A 159 -17.88 2.07 8.88
C LEU A 159 -19.35 2.42 9.08
N LYS A 160 -19.66 3.27 10.07
CA LYS A 160 -21.03 3.77 10.30
C LYS A 160 -21.54 4.59 9.10
N GLU A 161 -20.72 5.49 8.55
CA GLU A 161 -21.04 6.27 7.36
C GLU A 161 -21.29 5.38 6.13
N LEU A 162 -20.58 4.26 6.02
CA LEU A 162 -20.77 3.24 4.98
C LEU A 162 -21.99 2.31 5.24
N GLY A 163 -22.75 2.55 6.31
CA GLY A 163 -23.98 1.81 6.65
C GLY A 163 -23.78 0.60 7.56
N VAL A 164 -22.58 0.35 8.07
CA VAL A 164 -22.30 -0.72 9.04
C VAL A 164 -22.63 -0.19 10.44
N VAL A 165 -23.90 -0.17 10.84
CA VAL A 165 -24.35 0.43 12.09
C VAL A 165 -24.67 -0.59 13.21
N LEU A 166 -25.08 -1.80 12.82
CA LEU A 166 -25.55 -2.83 13.77
C LEU A 166 -24.52 -3.20 14.85
N PRO A 167 -23.23 -3.43 14.55
CA PRO A 167 -22.23 -3.77 15.56
C PRO A 167 -22.03 -2.70 16.63
N PHE A 168 -22.30 -1.43 16.30
CA PHE A 168 -22.13 -0.28 17.19
C PHE A 168 -23.41 0.06 18.00
N THR A 169 -24.49 -0.69 17.78
CA THR A 169 -25.76 -0.51 18.50
C THR A 169 -25.79 -1.42 19.73
N VAL A 170 -26.22 -0.89 20.85
CA VAL A 170 -26.41 -1.70 22.07
C VAL A 170 -27.35 -2.88 21.78
N GLY A 171 -26.89 -4.09 22.09
CA GLY A 171 -27.61 -5.31 21.76
C GLY A 171 -27.42 -5.81 20.32
N GLY A 172 -26.60 -5.15 19.50
CA GLY A 172 -26.30 -5.57 18.12
C GLY A 172 -25.46 -6.84 18.00
N LEU A 173 -24.87 -7.31 19.11
CA LEU A 173 -23.97 -8.48 19.16
C LEU A 173 -24.49 -9.59 20.10
N THR A 174 -25.79 -9.68 20.31
CA THR A 174 -26.43 -10.63 21.26
C THR A 174 -26.14 -12.09 20.95
N GLU A 175 -25.97 -12.42 19.67
CA GLU A 175 -25.68 -13.80 19.22
C GLU A 175 -24.22 -14.23 19.51
N MET A 176 -23.32 -13.32 19.90
CA MET A 176 -21.92 -13.63 20.19
C MET A 176 -21.70 -14.16 21.60
N VAL A 177 -22.59 -13.89 22.53
CA VAL A 177 -22.39 -14.22 23.95
C VAL A 177 -23.70 -14.70 24.60
N GLU A 178 -23.72 -15.94 25.03
CA GLU A 178 -24.82 -16.56 25.77
C GLU A 178 -24.81 -16.10 27.26
N SER A 179 -25.03 -14.82 27.51
CA SER A 179 -25.15 -14.30 28.89
C SER A 179 -25.96 -13.01 28.93
N PRO A 180 -26.52 -12.64 30.09
CA PRO A 180 -27.19 -11.34 30.24
C PRO A 180 -26.30 -10.13 29.92
N VAL A 181 -24.98 -10.27 30.05
CA VAL A 181 -24.02 -9.23 29.68
C VAL A 181 -23.98 -9.02 28.14
N GLY A 182 -24.22 -10.07 27.36
CA GLY A 182 -24.27 -10.01 25.91
C GLY A 182 -25.36 -9.11 25.36
N GLN A 183 -26.46 -8.93 26.10
CA GLN A 183 -27.59 -8.07 25.69
C GLN A 183 -27.21 -6.59 25.57
N ASN A 184 -26.13 -6.17 26.23
CA ASN A 184 -25.65 -4.79 26.20
C ASN A 184 -24.32 -4.67 25.44
N LEU A 185 -23.86 -5.74 24.79
CA LEU A 185 -22.59 -5.73 24.06
C LEU A 185 -22.72 -4.95 22.76
N CYS A 186 -21.81 -4.03 22.53
CA CYS A 186 -21.61 -3.32 21.28
C CYS A 186 -20.12 -3.03 21.07
N VAL A 187 -19.74 -2.76 19.84
CA VAL A 187 -18.39 -2.29 19.49
C VAL A 187 -18.28 -0.83 19.86
N SER A 188 -17.26 -0.45 20.63
CA SER A 188 -16.92 0.96 20.87
C SER A 188 -16.10 1.50 19.70
N ASP A 189 -14.95 0.87 19.46
CA ASP A 189 -13.95 1.34 18.52
C ASP A 189 -13.37 0.15 17.74
N ILE A 190 -12.99 0.40 16.50
CA ILE A 190 -12.25 -0.54 15.64
C ILE A 190 -10.95 0.10 15.22
N PHE A 191 -9.84 -0.46 15.67
CA PHE A 191 -8.50 0.04 15.37
C PHE A 191 -7.89 -0.70 14.20
N HIS A 192 -7.40 0.07 13.24
CA HIS A 192 -6.62 -0.45 12.12
C HIS A 192 -5.25 0.21 12.08
N LYS A 193 -4.19 -0.60 11.95
CA LYS A 193 -2.83 -0.11 11.71
C LYS A 193 -2.16 -0.92 10.63
N SER A 194 -1.56 -0.24 9.67
CA SER A 194 -0.85 -0.83 8.55
C SER A 194 0.56 -0.29 8.44
N PHE A 195 1.44 -1.12 7.91
CA PHE A 195 2.83 -0.78 7.66
C PHE A 195 3.24 -1.28 6.27
N ILE A 196 3.93 -0.43 5.52
CA ILE A 196 4.54 -0.77 4.24
C ILE A 196 5.90 -0.08 4.11
N GLU A 197 6.89 -0.81 3.61
CA GLU A 197 8.20 -0.28 3.23
C GLU A 197 8.54 -0.77 1.82
N VAL A 198 8.90 0.15 0.94
CA VAL A 198 9.27 -0.11 -0.46
C VAL A 198 10.71 0.30 -0.69
N ASN A 199 11.53 -0.66 -1.08
CA ASN A 199 12.95 -0.49 -1.36
C ASN A 199 13.37 -1.35 -2.58
N GLU A 200 14.68 -1.43 -2.86
CA GLU A 200 15.24 -2.13 -4.02
C GLU A 200 14.98 -3.63 -4.03
N GLU A 201 14.83 -4.25 -2.87
CA GLU A 201 14.63 -5.68 -2.70
C GLU A 201 13.17 -6.09 -2.88
N GLY A 202 12.24 -5.18 -2.55
CA GLY A 202 10.82 -5.44 -2.49
C GLY A 202 10.11 -4.57 -1.48
N THR A 203 9.06 -5.14 -0.92
CA THR A 203 8.42 -4.66 0.29
C THR A 203 8.97 -5.52 1.42
N GLU A 204 9.83 -4.95 2.22
CA GLU A 204 10.61 -5.57 3.31
C GLU A 204 11.33 -6.90 2.94
N ALA A 205 12.60 -6.85 2.54
CA ALA A 205 13.41 -8.05 2.26
C ALA A 205 14.89 -7.88 2.59
N ALA A 206 15.54 -9.01 2.93
CA ALA A 206 16.98 -9.12 3.12
C ALA A 206 17.71 -9.49 1.82
N ALA A 207 18.92 -8.97 1.64
CA ALA A 207 19.66 -8.93 0.37
C ALA A 207 20.15 -10.29 -0.18
N ALA A 208 20.08 -10.44 -1.52
CA ALA A 208 20.98 -11.30 -2.31
C ALA A 208 21.06 -10.77 -3.76
N THR A 209 22.27 -10.55 -4.26
CA THR A 209 22.54 -9.93 -5.57
C THR A 209 22.86 -10.98 -6.63
N ALA A 210 22.22 -10.89 -7.83
CA ALA A 210 22.66 -11.59 -9.03
C ALA A 210 22.50 -10.67 -10.26
N ALA A 211 23.58 -10.44 -11.02
CA ALA A 211 23.60 -9.62 -12.22
C ALA A 211 23.49 -10.50 -13.48
N THR A 212 22.61 -10.13 -14.42
CA THR A 212 22.48 -10.77 -15.74
C THR A 212 22.67 -9.73 -16.84
N ILE A 213 23.59 -9.99 -17.78
CA ILE A 213 23.89 -9.14 -18.94
C ILE A 213 23.11 -9.64 -20.15
N MET A 214 22.34 -8.78 -20.82
CA MET A 214 21.65 -9.08 -22.09
C MET A 214 22.06 -8.15 -23.22
N LEU A 215 22.21 -8.71 -24.42
CA LEU A 215 22.45 -8.00 -25.69
C LEU A 215 21.16 -7.33 -26.18
N ARG A 216 21.25 -6.07 -26.63
CA ARG A 216 20.13 -5.30 -27.17
C ARG A 216 20.09 -5.30 -28.69
N SER A 217 18.93 -5.55 -29.26
CA SER A 217 18.56 -5.24 -30.64
C SER A 217 17.78 -3.91 -30.66
N ALA A 218 18.21 -2.98 -31.50
CA ALA A 218 17.65 -1.65 -31.61
C ALA A 218 16.49 -1.62 -32.61
N LEU A 219 15.25 -1.65 -32.12
CA LEU A 219 14.09 -1.12 -32.83
C LEU A 219 13.53 0.01 -31.98
N SER A 220 13.43 1.20 -32.59
CA SER A 220 12.93 2.42 -31.95
C SER A 220 11.43 2.32 -31.71
N SER A 221 11.03 1.74 -30.57
CA SER A 221 9.71 1.97 -30.02
C SER A 221 9.78 3.23 -29.14
N SER A 222 8.77 4.08 -29.18
CA SER A 222 8.68 5.23 -28.29
C SER A 222 8.72 4.74 -26.84
N LYS A 223 9.76 5.13 -26.11
CA LYS A 223 9.93 4.77 -24.71
C LYS A 223 8.96 5.59 -23.87
N ILE A 224 8.42 5.00 -22.83
CA ILE A 224 7.53 5.67 -21.88
C ILE A 224 8.33 6.03 -20.64
N ASP A 225 8.29 7.30 -20.25
CA ASP A 225 8.88 7.76 -19.00
C ASP A 225 7.90 7.51 -17.84
N PHE A 226 8.45 7.00 -16.73
CA PHE A 226 7.73 6.85 -15.47
C PHE A 226 8.58 7.39 -14.34
N VAL A 227 8.34 8.63 -13.96
CA VAL A 227 9.07 9.34 -12.93
C VAL A 227 8.11 9.73 -11.82
N ALA A 228 8.06 8.93 -10.76
CA ALA A 228 7.17 9.13 -9.61
C ALA A 228 7.78 10.16 -8.64
N ASP A 229 7.99 11.39 -9.11
CA ASP A 229 8.61 12.50 -8.39
C ASP A 229 7.60 13.47 -7.74
N HIS A 230 6.34 13.09 -7.66
CA HIS A 230 5.24 13.83 -7.06
C HIS A 230 4.18 12.86 -6.53
N PRO A 231 3.17 13.32 -5.78
CA PRO A 231 2.19 12.46 -5.14
C PRO A 231 1.50 11.47 -6.08
N PHE A 232 1.45 10.22 -5.65
CA PHE A 232 0.88 9.12 -6.40
C PHE A 232 0.09 8.16 -5.52
N LEU A 233 -0.74 7.33 -6.14
CA LEU A 233 -1.48 6.25 -5.51
C LEU A 233 -0.75 4.93 -5.72
N PHE A 234 -0.80 4.03 -4.73
CA PHE A 234 -0.35 2.65 -4.90
C PHE A 234 -1.40 1.67 -4.36
N LEU A 235 -1.35 0.45 -4.86
CA LEU A 235 -2.06 -0.69 -4.27
C LEU A 235 -1.25 -1.98 -4.43
N ILE A 236 -1.46 -2.92 -3.51
CA ILE A 236 -0.99 -4.30 -3.64
C ILE A 236 -2.22 -5.18 -3.87
N ARG A 237 -2.19 -5.95 -4.95
CA ARG A 237 -3.29 -6.80 -5.39
C ARG A 237 -2.83 -8.24 -5.54
N GLU A 238 -3.69 -9.17 -5.16
CA GLU A 238 -3.58 -10.57 -5.58
C GLU A 238 -4.26 -10.70 -6.95
N ASP A 239 -3.48 -11.05 -7.98
CA ASP A 239 -3.89 -10.90 -9.37
C ASP A 239 -4.88 -11.97 -9.86
N LEU A 240 -4.89 -13.16 -9.25
CA LEU A 240 -5.82 -14.25 -9.65
C LEU A 240 -7.24 -13.98 -9.18
N THR A 241 -7.39 -13.52 -7.94
CA THR A 241 -8.72 -13.23 -7.35
C THR A 241 -9.17 -11.79 -7.57
N GLY A 242 -8.23 -10.89 -7.85
CA GLY A 242 -8.48 -9.47 -7.91
C GLY A 242 -8.55 -8.76 -6.56
N THR A 243 -8.21 -9.45 -5.47
CA THR A 243 -8.30 -8.90 -4.12
C THR A 243 -7.24 -7.84 -3.87
N VAL A 244 -7.66 -6.64 -3.50
CA VAL A 244 -6.78 -5.56 -3.04
C VAL A 244 -6.46 -5.77 -1.57
N LEU A 245 -5.18 -5.90 -1.23
CA LEU A 245 -4.69 -6.08 0.14
C LEU A 245 -4.28 -4.77 0.78
N PHE A 246 -3.65 -3.89 0.02
CA PHE A 246 -3.21 -2.56 0.44
C PHE A 246 -3.61 -1.53 -0.60
N MET A 247 -3.97 -0.36 -0.13
CA MET A 247 -4.12 0.84 -0.95
C MET A 247 -3.67 2.04 -0.14
N GLY A 248 -2.95 2.95 -0.76
CA GLY A 248 -2.47 4.15 -0.10
C GLY A 248 -2.04 5.24 -1.05
N GLN A 249 -1.77 6.40 -0.48
CA GLN A 249 -1.25 7.57 -1.16
C GLN A 249 0.14 7.88 -0.61
N VAL A 250 1.10 8.16 -1.49
CA VAL A 250 2.40 8.68 -1.13
C VAL A 250 2.38 10.18 -1.38
N LEU A 251 2.22 10.95 -0.31
CA LEU A 251 2.22 12.43 -0.35
C LEU A 251 3.61 12.98 -0.04
N ASP A 252 4.32 12.34 0.88
CA ASP A 252 5.73 12.57 1.23
C ASP A 252 6.39 11.19 1.47
N PRO A 253 7.37 10.77 0.66
CA PRO A 253 8.04 9.48 0.84
C PRO A 253 8.78 9.31 2.18
N ARG A 254 8.99 10.39 2.94
CA ARG A 254 9.67 10.40 4.25
C ARG A 254 8.70 10.23 5.43
N ALA A 255 7.40 10.20 5.20
CA ALA A 255 6.35 10.25 6.23
C ALA A 255 6.18 8.96 7.05
N GLY A 256 7.19 8.08 7.14
CA GLY A 256 7.14 6.81 7.87
C GLY A 256 8.20 6.65 8.94
#